data_9a347026e9670b13176bfd7530b3f65e
#
_entry.id   9a347026e9670b13176bfd7530b3f65e
#
_cell.length_a   1.000
_cell.length_b   1.000
_cell.length_c   1.000
_cell.angle_alpha   90.00
_cell.angle_beta   90.00
_cell.angle_gamma   90.00
#
_symmetry.space_group_name_H-M   'P 1'
#
loop_
_entity.id
_entity.type
_entity.pdbx_description
1 polymer ?
#
loop_
_entity_poly.entity_id
_entity_poly.type
_entity_poly.pdbx_seq_one_letter_code
_entity_poly.pdbx_strand_id
1 'polypeptide(L)'
;MLTTSPSWYLAMNGFREFSAIAALLQPLGDAHPAIAAFLHQPQGQTLATLFASLLSMTGAQKAQALAQLKHVTQTSQGEPWETIRFIARYYPDDGGLFSPLLLNVVTLRPGEAMFLRAETPHAYLHGSALEVMANSDNVLRAGLTPKHIDIPELLANVRFEATPAASILTSPARIDDEYHFPIPVDDFAFSLHHLDGTPHRVSEQSATILFCVEGHVLLEQGQQQLSLFAGESCFIPACESSIKIQGNGKVARVYNRPL
;
A
#
# COMPACT_ATOMS: atom_id res chain seq x y z
N MET A 1 1.07 4.21 4.47
CA MET A 1 0.21 4.86 3.45
C MET A 1 -1.10 5.29 4.07
N LEU A 2 -1.56 6.50 3.83
CA LEU A 2 -2.81 7.07 4.34
C LEU A 2 -3.70 7.48 3.16
N THR A 3 -4.97 7.04 3.14
CA THR A 3 -5.92 7.54 2.14
C THR A 3 -6.47 8.91 2.52
N THR A 4 -6.43 9.84 1.56
CA THR A 4 -6.94 11.21 1.70
C THR A 4 -8.11 11.48 0.77
N SER A 5 -8.43 10.51 -0.10
CA SER A 5 -9.54 10.62 -1.04
C SER A 5 -10.89 10.66 -0.29
N PRO A 6 -11.87 11.44 -0.73
CA PRO A 6 -13.25 11.32 -0.25
C PRO A 6 -13.89 9.97 -0.62
N SER A 7 -13.29 9.23 -1.54
CA SER A 7 -13.67 7.89 -1.96
C SER A 7 -12.74 6.83 -1.34
N TRP A 8 -13.21 5.59 -1.33
CA TRP A 8 -12.42 4.44 -0.91
C TRP A 8 -11.17 4.25 -1.79
N TYR A 9 -10.14 3.65 -1.19
CA TYR A 9 -8.86 3.31 -1.82
C TYR A 9 -8.68 1.79 -1.87
N LEU A 10 -8.32 1.25 -3.02
CA LEU A 10 -8.13 -0.19 -3.23
C LEU A 10 -6.66 -0.51 -3.40
N ALA A 11 -6.19 -1.47 -2.62
CA ALA A 11 -4.81 -1.95 -2.67
C ALA A 11 -4.72 -3.45 -2.47
N MET A 12 -3.54 -4.02 -2.71
CA MET A 12 -3.15 -5.34 -2.25
C MET A 12 -1.96 -5.21 -1.30
N ASN A 13 -1.94 -6.00 -0.22
CA ASN A 13 -0.86 -5.94 0.79
C ASN A 13 -0.62 -7.31 1.43
N GLY A 14 0.57 -7.87 1.20
CA GLY A 14 1.04 -9.11 1.79
C GLY A 14 0.25 -10.35 1.36
N PHE A 15 0.84 -11.52 1.53
CA PHE A 15 0.17 -12.77 1.18
C PHE A 15 -0.97 -13.08 2.14
N ARG A 16 -2.03 -13.65 1.60
CA ARG A 16 -3.12 -14.24 2.40
C ARG A 16 -2.61 -15.43 3.20
N GLU A 17 -3.40 -15.86 4.18
CA GLU A 17 -3.22 -17.16 4.83
C GLU A 17 -3.20 -18.28 3.77
N PHE A 18 -2.29 -19.24 3.89
CA PHE A 18 -2.09 -20.29 2.88
C PHE A 18 -3.34 -21.11 2.62
N SER A 19 -4.14 -21.34 3.65
CA SER A 19 -5.44 -22.01 3.52
C SER A 19 -6.44 -21.21 2.69
N ALA A 20 -6.43 -19.89 2.83
CA ALA A 20 -7.27 -18.99 2.04
C ALA A 20 -6.82 -18.96 0.58
N ILE A 21 -5.51 -18.89 0.32
CA ILE A 21 -4.95 -19.01 -1.04
C ILE A 21 -5.37 -20.35 -1.66
N ALA A 22 -5.23 -21.45 -0.94
CA ALA A 22 -5.59 -22.77 -1.43
C ALA A 22 -7.08 -22.85 -1.78
N ALA A 23 -7.96 -22.34 -0.93
CA ALA A 23 -9.40 -22.30 -1.19
C ALA A 23 -9.75 -21.52 -2.47
N LEU A 24 -9.11 -20.36 -2.69
CA LEU A 24 -9.31 -19.53 -3.88
C LEU A 24 -8.74 -20.16 -5.16
N LEU A 25 -7.65 -20.92 -5.04
CA LEU A 25 -7.00 -21.60 -6.17
C LEU A 25 -7.64 -22.95 -6.52
N GLN A 26 -8.49 -23.53 -5.64
CA GLN A 26 -9.09 -24.84 -5.86
C GLN A 26 -9.76 -25.00 -7.24
N PRO A 27 -10.58 -24.05 -7.73
CA PRO A 27 -11.21 -24.16 -9.06
C PRO A 27 -10.23 -23.95 -10.22
N LEU A 28 -8.97 -23.62 -9.93
CA LEU A 28 -7.90 -23.35 -10.91
C LEU A 28 -6.79 -24.41 -10.83
N GLY A 29 -7.02 -25.55 -10.16
CA GLY A 29 -5.99 -26.59 -9.94
C GLY A 29 -5.32 -27.08 -11.22
N ASP A 30 -6.06 -27.16 -12.30
CA ASP A 30 -5.54 -27.61 -13.61
C ASP A 30 -5.00 -26.46 -14.50
N ALA A 31 -5.08 -25.21 -14.03
CA ALA A 31 -4.64 -24.07 -14.82
C ALA A 31 -3.10 -24.00 -14.99
N HIS A 32 -2.38 -24.47 -13.99
CA HIS A 32 -0.91 -24.49 -14.03
C HIS A 32 -0.36 -25.54 -13.05
N PRO A 33 0.72 -26.29 -13.39
CA PRO A 33 1.31 -27.29 -12.49
C PRO A 33 1.73 -26.76 -11.12
N ALA A 34 2.21 -25.51 -11.06
CA ALA A 34 2.58 -24.87 -9.80
C ALA A 34 1.37 -24.61 -8.88
N ILE A 35 0.17 -24.40 -9.44
CA ILE A 35 -1.08 -24.31 -8.65
C ILE A 35 -1.38 -25.67 -8.03
N ALA A 36 -1.36 -26.73 -8.81
CA ALA A 36 -1.57 -28.10 -8.31
C ALA A 36 -0.56 -28.47 -7.20
N ALA A 37 0.73 -28.12 -7.38
CA ALA A 37 1.77 -28.34 -6.38
C ALA A 37 1.50 -27.57 -5.08
N PHE A 38 1.08 -26.31 -5.16
CA PHE A 38 0.72 -25.50 -3.99
C PHE A 38 -0.51 -26.08 -3.28
N LEU A 39 -1.54 -26.50 -4.02
CA LEU A 39 -2.74 -27.11 -3.45
C LEU A 39 -2.42 -28.42 -2.70
N HIS A 40 -1.44 -29.19 -3.18
CA HIS A 40 -1.00 -30.40 -2.51
C HIS A 40 -0.25 -30.10 -1.19
N GLN A 41 0.54 -29.03 -1.14
CA GLN A 41 1.33 -28.65 0.04
C GLN A 41 1.39 -27.12 0.21
N PRO A 42 0.35 -26.48 0.80
CA PRO A 42 0.30 -25.03 0.99
C PRO A 42 1.29 -24.56 2.04
N GLN A 43 2.45 -24.06 1.59
CA GLN A 43 3.50 -23.52 2.44
C GLN A 43 4.34 -22.45 1.70
N GLY A 44 5.22 -21.72 2.41
CA GLY A 44 6.00 -20.62 1.85
C GLY A 44 6.84 -21.00 0.64
N GLN A 45 7.50 -22.17 0.66
CA GLN A 45 8.35 -22.62 -0.46
C GLN A 45 7.54 -22.92 -1.73
N THR A 46 6.39 -23.57 -1.60
CA THR A 46 5.50 -23.82 -2.75
C THR A 46 4.83 -22.54 -3.22
N LEU A 47 4.53 -21.59 -2.34
CA LEU A 47 4.04 -20.26 -2.69
C LEU A 47 5.09 -19.47 -3.49
N ALA A 48 6.37 -19.52 -3.11
CA ALA A 48 7.45 -18.88 -3.86
C ALA A 48 7.54 -19.44 -5.29
N THR A 49 7.49 -20.77 -5.42
CA THR A 49 7.49 -21.45 -6.72
C THR A 49 6.25 -21.08 -7.55
N LEU A 50 5.08 -21.04 -6.92
CA LEU A 50 3.84 -20.61 -7.56
C LEU A 50 3.93 -19.18 -8.06
N PHE A 51 4.36 -18.27 -7.21
CA PHE A 51 4.48 -16.84 -7.53
C PHE A 51 5.43 -16.60 -8.72
N ALA A 52 6.63 -17.21 -8.68
CA ALA A 52 7.58 -17.15 -9.77
C ALA A 52 6.99 -17.71 -11.08
N SER A 53 6.35 -18.88 -11.00
CA SER A 53 5.78 -19.54 -12.18
C SER A 53 4.69 -18.71 -12.84
N LEU A 54 3.79 -18.12 -12.06
CA LEU A 54 2.72 -17.27 -12.57
C LEU A 54 3.23 -15.99 -13.24
N LEU A 55 4.28 -15.39 -12.68
CA LEU A 55 4.91 -14.19 -13.26
C LEU A 55 5.74 -14.48 -14.52
N SER A 56 6.32 -15.68 -14.61
CA SER A 56 7.16 -16.09 -15.75
C SER A 56 6.42 -16.80 -16.87
N MET A 57 5.12 -17.07 -16.74
CA MET A 57 4.33 -17.73 -17.77
C MET A 57 4.42 -17.02 -19.13
N THR A 58 4.58 -17.78 -20.20
CA THR A 58 4.61 -17.28 -21.58
C THR A 58 3.83 -18.18 -22.53
N GLY A 59 3.58 -17.71 -23.74
CA GLY A 59 3.01 -18.52 -24.83
C GLY A 59 1.67 -19.17 -24.49
N ALA A 60 1.49 -20.40 -24.98
CA ALA A 60 0.23 -21.15 -24.85
C ALA A 60 -0.15 -21.46 -23.38
N GLN A 61 0.84 -21.73 -22.53
CA GLN A 61 0.60 -21.99 -21.11
C GLN A 61 -0.02 -20.78 -20.41
N LYS A 62 0.52 -19.58 -20.65
CA LYS A 62 -0.03 -18.34 -20.12
C LYS A 62 -1.45 -18.11 -20.61
N ALA A 63 -1.67 -18.24 -21.92
CA ALA A 63 -3.00 -18.05 -22.52
C ALA A 63 -4.05 -19.01 -21.91
N GLN A 64 -3.70 -20.28 -21.73
CA GLN A 64 -4.58 -21.27 -21.10
C GLN A 64 -4.89 -20.95 -19.65
N ALA A 65 -3.87 -20.61 -18.85
CA ALA A 65 -4.06 -20.26 -17.44
C ALA A 65 -4.95 -19.02 -17.26
N LEU A 66 -4.71 -17.98 -18.07
CA LEU A 66 -5.53 -16.76 -18.05
C LEU A 66 -6.96 -17.01 -18.56
N ALA A 67 -7.17 -17.88 -19.52
CA ALA A 67 -8.52 -18.26 -19.98
C ALA A 67 -9.31 -18.96 -18.88
N GLN A 68 -8.68 -19.87 -18.12
CA GLN A 68 -9.32 -20.53 -16.97
C GLN A 68 -9.60 -19.53 -15.85
N LEU A 69 -8.65 -18.65 -15.52
CA LEU A 69 -8.85 -17.58 -14.53
C LEU A 69 -10.05 -16.71 -14.91
N LYS A 70 -10.13 -16.28 -16.19
CA LYS A 70 -11.25 -15.50 -16.71
C LYS A 70 -12.57 -16.22 -16.58
N HIS A 71 -12.63 -17.51 -16.92
CA HIS A 71 -13.83 -18.32 -16.79
C HIS A 71 -14.32 -18.39 -15.33
N VAL A 72 -13.45 -18.74 -14.39
CA VAL A 72 -13.79 -18.79 -12.97
C VAL A 72 -14.22 -17.41 -12.45
N THR A 73 -13.51 -16.35 -12.85
CA THR A 73 -13.83 -14.98 -12.46
C THR A 73 -15.20 -14.50 -12.94
N GLN A 74 -15.68 -14.98 -14.08
CA GLN A 74 -17.02 -14.63 -14.61
C GLN A 74 -18.15 -15.24 -13.79
N THR A 75 -17.94 -16.40 -13.19
CA THR A 75 -18.95 -17.14 -12.42
C THR A 75 -18.88 -16.90 -10.91
N SER A 76 -17.80 -16.28 -10.42
CA SER A 76 -17.57 -16.00 -9.01
C SER A 76 -17.96 -14.57 -8.64
N GLN A 77 -18.39 -14.35 -7.39
CA GLN A 77 -18.81 -13.04 -6.86
C GLN A 77 -17.95 -12.61 -5.68
N GLY A 78 -17.95 -11.29 -5.41
CA GLY A 78 -17.21 -10.69 -4.32
C GLY A 78 -15.69 -10.66 -4.55
N GLU A 79 -14.95 -10.31 -3.49
CA GLU A 79 -13.48 -10.31 -3.53
C GLU A 79 -12.90 -11.75 -3.40
N PRO A 80 -11.80 -12.04 -4.09
CA PRO A 80 -10.96 -11.15 -4.92
C PRO A 80 -11.38 -11.07 -6.40
N TRP A 81 -12.48 -11.69 -6.79
CA TRP A 81 -12.90 -11.80 -8.19
C TRP A 81 -13.27 -10.44 -8.80
N GLU A 82 -13.84 -9.54 -8.01
CA GLU A 82 -14.15 -8.16 -8.45
C GLU A 82 -12.87 -7.38 -8.76
N THR A 83 -11.86 -7.52 -7.91
CA THR A 83 -10.54 -6.93 -8.14
C THR A 83 -9.87 -7.50 -9.39
N ILE A 84 -9.96 -8.81 -9.64
CA ILE A 84 -9.42 -9.41 -10.88
C ILE A 84 -10.13 -8.82 -12.10
N ARG A 85 -11.47 -8.71 -12.08
CA ARG A 85 -12.24 -8.07 -13.18
C ARG A 85 -11.83 -6.62 -13.39
N PHE A 86 -11.58 -5.89 -12.32
CA PHE A 86 -11.12 -4.50 -12.39
C PHE A 86 -9.74 -4.39 -13.06
N ILE A 87 -8.76 -5.17 -12.60
CA ILE A 87 -7.38 -5.15 -13.10
C ILE A 87 -7.32 -5.62 -14.57
N ALA A 88 -8.12 -6.63 -14.92
CA ALA A 88 -8.14 -7.20 -16.28
C ALA A 88 -8.55 -6.20 -17.37
N ARG A 89 -9.17 -5.07 -17.02
CA ARG A 89 -9.46 -3.97 -17.97
C ARG A 89 -8.20 -3.26 -18.44
N TYR A 90 -7.16 -3.25 -17.62
CA TYR A 90 -5.89 -2.55 -17.87
C TYR A 90 -4.77 -3.50 -18.27
N TYR A 91 -4.79 -4.72 -17.73
CA TYR A 91 -3.74 -5.74 -17.93
C TYR A 91 -4.35 -7.11 -18.25
N PRO A 92 -5.08 -7.24 -19.40
CA PRO A 92 -5.87 -8.46 -19.71
C PRO A 92 -5.02 -9.72 -19.90
N ASP A 93 -3.75 -9.56 -20.24
CA ASP A 93 -2.83 -10.64 -20.59
C ASP A 93 -1.63 -10.73 -19.63
N ASP A 94 -1.73 -10.17 -18.42
CA ASP A 94 -0.64 -10.18 -17.43
C ASP A 94 -0.82 -11.34 -16.43
N GLY A 95 0.27 -12.08 -16.16
CA GLY A 95 0.29 -13.13 -15.12
C GLY A 95 -0.02 -12.60 -13.72
N GLY A 96 0.22 -11.31 -13.47
CA GLY A 96 -0.16 -10.61 -12.24
C GLY A 96 -1.66 -10.56 -11.97
N LEU A 97 -2.52 -10.96 -12.92
CA LEU A 97 -3.96 -11.16 -12.67
C LEU A 97 -4.26 -12.24 -11.63
N PHE A 98 -3.32 -13.13 -11.34
CA PHE A 98 -3.43 -14.07 -10.24
C PHE A 98 -3.12 -13.44 -8.87
N SER A 99 -2.49 -12.26 -8.82
CA SER A 99 -2.07 -11.64 -7.57
C SER A 99 -3.20 -11.41 -6.56
N PRO A 100 -4.44 -11.02 -6.92
CA PRO A 100 -5.52 -10.88 -5.94
C PRO A 100 -5.94 -12.19 -5.25
N LEU A 101 -5.61 -13.35 -5.85
CA LEU A 101 -5.82 -14.66 -5.22
C LEU A 101 -4.76 -14.95 -4.15
N LEU A 102 -3.56 -14.39 -4.31
CA LEU A 102 -2.40 -14.64 -3.45
C LEU A 102 -2.27 -13.57 -2.36
N LEU A 103 -2.55 -12.30 -2.69
CA LEU A 103 -2.39 -11.15 -1.80
C LEU A 103 -3.74 -10.75 -1.16
N ASN A 104 -3.67 -10.18 0.04
CA ASN A 104 -4.84 -9.58 0.65
C ASN A 104 -5.31 -8.37 -0.16
N VAL A 105 -6.55 -8.39 -0.63
CA VAL A 105 -7.21 -7.22 -1.20
C VAL A 105 -7.72 -6.37 -0.05
N VAL A 106 -7.36 -5.11 -0.03
CA VAL A 106 -7.62 -4.19 1.09
C VAL A 106 -8.32 -2.95 0.56
N THR A 107 -9.46 -2.63 1.16
CA THR A 107 -10.17 -1.37 0.93
C THR A 107 -9.94 -0.46 2.12
N LEU A 108 -9.38 0.73 1.88
CA LEU A 108 -9.17 1.75 2.91
C LEU A 108 -10.21 2.86 2.76
N ARG A 109 -10.79 3.25 3.88
CA ARG A 109 -11.65 4.43 3.99
C ARG A 109 -10.82 5.68 4.25
N PRO A 110 -11.36 6.88 4.00
CA PRO A 110 -10.68 8.13 4.36
C PRO A 110 -10.23 8.14 5.82
N GLY A 111 -8.95 8.42 6.05
CA GLY A 111 -8.36 8.41 7.39
C GLY A 111 -7.79 7.06 7.86
N GLU A 112 -8.07 5.97 7.15
CA GLU A 112 -7.40 4.69 7.41
C GLU A 112 -6.04 4.64 6.72
N ALA A 113 -5.11 3.92 7.34
CA ALA A 113 -3.76 3.72 6.83
C ALA A 113 -3.37 2.25 6.84
N MET A 114 -2.34 1.91 6.10
CA MET A 114 -1.66 0.62 6.19
C MET A 114 -0.15 0.85 6.22
N PHE A 115 0.55 0.01 6.97
CA PHE A 115 2.00 -0.03 6.98
C PHE A 115 2.49 -1.19 6.10
N LEU A 116 3.49 -0.91 5.27
CA LEU A 116 4.15 -1.88 4.39
C LEU A 116 5.57 -2.11 4.90
N ARG A 117 5.83 -3.32 5.37
CA ARG A 117 7.20 -3.72 5.73
C ARG A 117 8.02 -3.94 4.46
N ALA A 118 9.33 -3.80 4.57
CA ALA A 118 10.23 -4.28 3.52
C ALA A 118 9.91 -5.74 3.15
N GLU A 119 10.19 -6.14 1.92
CA GLU A 119 9.97 -7.50 1.40
C GLU A 119 8.48 -7.91 1.29
N THR A 120 7.54 -6.98 1.53
CA THR A 120 6.10 -7.25 1.43
C THR A 120 5.60 -6.92 0.03
N PRO A 121 5.08 -7.90 -0.74
CA PRO A 121 4.48 -7.64 -2.04
C PRO A 121 3.19 -6.84 -1.87
N HIS A 122 3.04 -5.78 -2.66
CA HIS A 122 1.89 -4.89 -2.60
C HIS A 122 1.61 -4.22 -3.94
N ALA A 123 0.42 -3.69 -4.11
CA ALA A 123 0.06 -2.85 -5.24
C ALA A 123 -1.05 -1.87 -4.87
N TYR A 124 -1.02 -0.70 -5.48
CA TYR A 124 -2.04 0.33 -5.37
C TYR A 124 -2.91 0.29 -6.62
N LEU A 125 -4.20 0.02 -6.46
CA LEU A 125 -5.08 -0.30 -7.57
C LEU A 125 -6.02 0.84 -7.95
N HIS A 126 -6.55 1.57 -6.96
CA HIS A 126 -7.49 2.67 -7.20
C HIS A 126 -7.54 3.65 -6.03
N GLY A 127 -7.75 4.94 -6.33
CA GLY A 127 -7.91 6.02 -5.36
C GLY A 127 -6.66 6.90 -5.23
N SER A 128 -6.71 7.83 -4.28
CA SER A 128 -5.59 8.74 -3.95
C SER A 128 -5.19 8.56 -2.50
N ALA A 129 -3.89 8.55 -2.23
CA ALA A 129 -3.36 8.40 -0.89
C ALA A 129 -2.02 9.12 -0.75
N LEU A 130 -1.61 9.36 0.49
CA LEU A 130 -0.25 9.78 0.81
C LEU A 130 0.60 8.54 1.09
N GLU A 131 1.75 8.47 0.45
CA GLU A 131 2.77 7.48 0.72
C GLU A 131 3.99 8.15 1.34
N VAL A 132 4.45 7.59 2.45
CA VAL A 132 5.68 8.00 3.13
C VAL A 132 6.60 6.79 3.17
N MET A 133 7.83 6.98 2.70
CA MET A 133 8.84 5.92 2.65
C MET A 133 10.12 6.39 3.34
N ALA A 134 10.92 5.44 3.85
CA ALA A 134 12.33 5.69 4.11
C ALA A 134 13.04 6.11 2.82
N ASN A 135 14.12 6.89 2.94
CA ASN A 135 14.87 7.38 1.79
C ASN A 135 15.66 6.26 1.10
N SER A 136 14.93 5.39 0.38
CA SER A 136 15.51 4.34 -0.45
C SER A 136 14.67 4.16 -1.73
N ASP A 137 15.27 3.65 -2.81
CA ASP A 137 14.61 3.37 -4.10
C ASP A 137 14.81 1.91 -4.52
N ASN A 138 14.77 1.00 -3.57
CA ASN A 138 14.93 -0.45 -3.77
C ASN A 138 13.59 -1.09 -4.16
N VAL A 139 13.00 -0.67 -5.28
CA VAL A 139 11.69 -1.15 -5.72
C VAL A 139 11.83 -2.22 -6.79
N LEU A 140 11.33 -3.44 -6.50
CA LEU A 140 11.19 -4.54 -7.44
C LEU A 140 9.75 -4.61 -7.99
N ARG A 141 9.59 -5.08 -9.22
CA ARG A 141 8.30 -5.22 -9.87
C ARG A 141 7.81 -6.66 -9.83
N ALA A 142 6.50 -6.85 -9.62
CA ALA A 142 5.88 -8.16 -9.42
C ALA A 142 4.62 -8.37 -10.28
N GLY A 143 4.65 -7.95 -11.55
CA GLY A 143 3.52 -8.03 -12.48
C GLY A 143 2.72 -6.73 -12.57
N LEU A 144 1.67 -6.72 -13.38
CA LEU A 144 0.76 -5.60 -13.63
C LEU A 144 1.51 -4.33 -14.06
N THR A 145 2.51 -4.50 -14.91
CA THR A 145 3.39 -3.42 -15.36
C THR A 145 4.03 -3.74 -16.70
N PRO A 146 4.22 -2.76 -17.59
CA PRO A 146 5.03 -2.95 -18.80
C PRO A 146 6.54 -2.93 -18.52
N LYS A 147 6.98 -2.65 -17.28
CA LYS A 147 8.40 -2.60 -16.91
C LYS A 147 8.97 -4.01 -16.76
N HIS A 148 10.28 -4.13 -16.94
CA HIS A 148 10.99 -5.38 -16.71
C HIS A 148 10.79 -5.89 -15.27
N ILE A 149 10.64 -7.21 -15.15
CA ILE A 149 10.53 -7.94 -13.87
C ILE A 149 11.75 -8.83 -13.75
N ASP A 150 12.60 -8.56 -12.77
CA ASP A 150 13.69 -9.44 -12.40
C ASP A 150 13.18 -10.47 -11.39
N ILE A 151 12.77 -11.64 -11.89
CA ILE A 151 12.16 -12.70 -11.06
C ILE A 151 13.16 -13.27 -10.05
N PRO A 152 14.41 -13.60 -10.40
CA PRO A 152 15.40 -14.05 -9.43
C PRO A 152 15.59 -13.07 -8.27
N GLU A 153 15.79 -11.79 -8.59
CA GLU A 153 15.96 -10.75 -7.57
C GLU A 153 14.69 -10.56 -6.74
N LEU A 154 13.52 -10.59 -7.37
CA LEU A 154 12.23 -10.51 -6.67
C LEU A 154 12.07 -11.65 -5.66
N LEU A 155 12.37 -12.89 -6.04
CA LEU A 155 12.27 -14.06 -5.14
C LEU A 155 13.25 -14.01 -3.98
N ALA A 156 14.43 -13.43 -4.19
CA ALA A 156 15.43 -13.26 -3.14
C ALA A 156 15.03 -12.20 -2.10
N ASN A 157 14.15 -11.25 -2.49
CA ASN A 157 13.76 -10.11 -1.68
C ASN A 157 12.27 -10.10 -1.31
N VAL A 158 11.53 -11.17 -1.49
CA VAL A 158 10.13 -11.31 -1.05
C VAL A 158 10.04 -12.29 0.11
N ARG A 159 9.35 -11.89 1.16
CA ARG A 159 9.03 -12.77 2.28
C ARG A 159 7.75 -13.54 1.99
N PHE A 160 7.88 -14.86 1.78
CA PHE A 160 6.75 -15.76 1.49
C PHE A 160 6.09 -16.26 2.78
N GLU A 161 5.56 -15.32 3.55
CA GLU A 161 4.85 -15.55 4.81
C GLU A 161 3.46 -14.93 4.73
N ALA A 162 2.50 -15.53 5.43
CA ALA A 162 1.14 -14.97 5.49
C ALA A 162 1.13 -13.67 6.30
N THR A 163 0.39 -12.70 5.82
CA THR A 163 0.09 -11.45 6.54
C THR A 163 -1.37 -11.51 6.99
N PRO A 164 -1.64 -11.61 8.31
CA PRO A 164 -3.01 -11.64 8.81
C PRO A 164 -3.78 -10.39 8.40
N ALA A 165 -4.93 -10.55 7.75
CA ALA A 165 -5.73 -9.44 7.23
C ALA A 165 -6.09 -8.41 8.31
N ALA A 166 -6.34 -8.86 9.55
CA ALA A 166 -6.66 -8.00 10.68
C ALA A 166 -5.51 -7.07 11.12
N SER A 167 -4.27 -7.37 10.72
CA SER A 167 -3.08 -6.57 11.07
C SER A 167 -2.68 -5.54 10.00
N ILE A 168 -3.37 -5.49 8.88
CA ILE A 168 -2.98 -4.65 7.73
C ILE A 168 -3.37 -3.19 7.95
N LEU A 169 -4.63 -2.95 8.38
CA LEU A 169 -5.12 -1.61 8.61
C LEU A 169 -4.67 -1.08 9.96
N THR A 170 -4.27 0.17 9.98
CA THR A 170 -3.91 0.90 11.20
C THR A 170 -4.84 2.09 11.38
N SER A 171 -5.25 2.32 12.62
CA SER A 171 -6.01 3.51 13.02
C SER A 171 -5.10 4.46 13.79
N PRO A 172 -5.21 5.78 13.55
CA PRO A 172 -4.42 6.74 14.31
C PRO A 172 -4.92 6.86 15.74
N ALA A 173 -3.99 7.17 16.64
CA ALA A 173 -4.29 7.63 17.98
C ALA A 173 -4.34 9.17 17.99
N ARG A 174 -5.40 9.76 18.54
CA ARG A 174 -5.48 11.20 18.74
C ARG A 174 -4.71 11.57 20.01
N ILE A 175 -3.72 12.44 19.86
CA ILE A 175 -2.97 13.05 20.96
C ILE A 175 -3.12 14.56 20.75
N ASP A 176 -3.75 15.25 21.70
CA ASP A 176 -4.15 16.65 21.57
C ASP A 176 -4.97 16.89 20.27
N ASP A 177 -4.44 17.67 19.34
CA ASP A 177 -5.10 18.03 18.08
C ASP A 177 -4.49 17.34 16.87
N GLU A 178 -3.67 16.30 17.11
CA GLU A 178 -2.93 15.59 16.08
C GLU A 178 -3.29 14.10 16.08
N TYR A 179 -3.47 13.52 14.90
CA TYR A 179 -3.74 12.10 14.70
C TYR A 179 -2.44 11.39 14.33
N HIS A 180 -1.85 10.67 15.26
CA HIS A 180 -0.59 9.94 15.09
C HIS A 180 -0.83 8.53 14.60
N PHE A 181 -0.19 8.15 13.51
CA PHE A 181 -0.27 6.79 12.98
C PHE A 181 0.81 5.90 13.61
N PRO A 182 0.46 4.68 14.06
CA PRO A 182 1.43 3.73 14.60
C PRO A 182 2.33 3.21 13.47
N ILE A 183 3.62 3.60 13.50
CA ILE A 183 4.63 3.19 12.56
C ILE A 183 5.67 2.36 13.32
N PRO A 184 5.86 1.07 12.98
CA PRO A 184 6.72 0.15 13.73
C PRO A 184 8.19 0.19 13.30
N VAL A 185 8.67 1.34 12.84
CA VAL A 185 10.07 1.61 12.46
C VAL A 185 10.47 3.01 12.97
N ASP A 186 11.76 3.23 13.11
CA ASP A 186 12.30 4.49 13.65
C ASP A 186 12.67 5.50 12.55
N ASP A 187 12.60 5.10 11.27
CA ASP A 187 13.01 5.92 10.13
C ASP A 187 12.22 7.22 10.02
N PHE A 188 10.91 7.18 10.36
CA PHE A 188 10.03 8.35 10.34
C PHE A 188 8.83 8.17 11.24
N ALA A 189 8.19 9.28 11.59
CA ALA A 189 6.86 9.34 12.17
C ALA A 189 5.91 10.07 11.20
N PHE A 190 4.63 9.77 11.30
CA PHE A 190 3.59 10.33 10.45
C PHE A 190 2.35 10.67 11.25
N SER A 191 1.82 11.86 11.00
CA SER A 191 0.62 12.35 11.66
C SER A 191 -0.21 13.25 10.75
N LEU A 192 -1.42 13.57 11.19
CA LEU A 192 -2.37 14.42 10.47
C LEU A 192 -3.01 15.42 11.42
N HIS A 193 -2.94 16.71 11.09
CA HIS A 193 -3.70 17.78 11.75
C HIS A 193 -5.00 18.03 10.98
N HIS A 194 -6.11 18.12 11.72
CA HIS A 194 -7.37 18.65 11.21
C HIS A 194 -7.51 20.10 11.70
N LEU A 195 -7.44 21.04 10.76
CA LEU A 195 -7.47 22.46 11.05
C LEU A 195 -8.92 22.99 10.93
N ASP A 196 -9.38 23.66 11.96
CA ASP A 196 -10.73 24.25 12.07
C ASP A 196 -10.72 25.77 12.28
N GLY A 197 -9.58 26.41 12.00
CA GLY A 197 -9.35 27.81 12.23
C GLY A 197 -8.64 28.11 13.55
N THR A 198 -8.59 27.16 14.48
CA THR A 198 -7.80 27.32 15.71
C THR A 198 -6.29 27.16 15.43
N PRO A 199 -5.43 27.90 16.12
CA PRO A 199 -4.00 27.75 15.97
C PRO A 199 -3.48 26.51 16.72
N HIS A 200 -2.65 25.73 16.04
CA HIS A 200 -1.92 24.60 16.61
C HIS A 200 -0.42 24.87 16.61
N ARG A 201 0.34 24.15 17.42
CA ARG A 201 1.80 24.24 17.47
C ARG A 201 2.44 22.93 17.03
N VAL A 202 3.38 23.05 16.10
CA VAL A 202 4.29 21.96 15.75
C VAL A 202 5.60 22.22 16.48
N SER A 203 5.90 21.46 17.52
CA SER A 203 6.95 21.78 18.51
C SER A 203 8.10 20.78 18.59
N GLU A 204 8.30 19.92 17.61
CA GLU A 204 9.37 18.92 17.69
C GLU A 204 10.68 19.43 17.08
N GLN A 205 11.78 19.09 17.78
CA GLN A 205 13.16 19.40 17.33
C GLN A 205 13.65 18.32 16.35
N SER A 206 12.93 18.13 15.25
CA SER A 206 13.35 17.22 14.19
C SER A 206 13.05 17.80 12.80
N ALA A 207 13.77 17.32 11.80
CA ALA A 207 13.46 17.66 10.42
C ALA A 207 12.02 17.22 10.10
N THR A 208 11.20 18.13 9.59
CA THR A 208 9.78 17.93 9.39
C THR A 208 9.37 18.38 7.98
N ILE A 209 8.52 17.58 7.33
CA ILE A 209 7.80 17.99 6.12
C ILE A 209 6.34 18.18 6.50
N LEU A 210 5.78 19.33 6.17
CA LEU A 210 4.34 19.59 6.18
C LEU A 210 3.81 19.58 4.75
N PHE A 211 2.71 18.88 4.54
CA PHE A 211 2.01 18.80 3.26
C PHE A 211 0.55 19.17 3.45
N CYS A 212 0.08 20.20 2.77
CA CYS A 212 -1.33 20.59 2.80
C CYS A 212 -2.13 19.62 1.92
N VAL A 213 -2.91 18.76 2.58
CA VAL A 213 -3.75 17.74 1.92
C VAL A 213 -5.03 18.33 1.37
N GLU A 214 -5.64 19.23 2.15
CA GLU A 214 -6.95 19.82 1.86
C GLU A 214 -7.03 21.22 2.47
N GLY A 215 -7.67 22.15 1.77
CA GLY A 215 -7.87 23.52 2.23
C GLY A 215 -6.61 24.38 2.12
N HIS A 216 -6.31 25.12 3.17
CA HIS A 216 -5.11 25.93 3.26
C HIS A 216 -4.61 26.04 4.71
N VAL A 217 -3.30 26.22 4.87
CA VAL A 217 -2.65 26.43 6.15
C VAL A 217 -1.71 27.62 6.08
N LEU A 218 -1.74 28.48 7.10
CA LEU A 218 -0.76 29.52 7.37
C LEU A 218 0.21 29.02 8.42
N LEU A 219 1.49 29.02 8.09
CA LEU A 219 2.58 28.75 9.01
C LEU A 219 3.16 30.09 9.49
N GLU A 220 3.42 30.21 10.79
CA GLU A 220 3.95 31.42 11.41
C GLU A 220 5.14 31.06 12.32
N GLN A 221 6.24 31.80 12.15
CA GLN A 221 7.41 31.71 13.00
C GLN A 221 8.01 33.10 13.19
N GLY A 222 7.90 33.66 14.38
CA GLY A 222 8.28 35.04 14.64
C GLY A 222 7.54 36.02 13.75
N GLN A 223 8.25 36.71 12.85
CA GLN A 223 7.67 37.63 11.86
C GLN A 223 7.53 37.01 10.46
N GLN A 224 7.95 35.75 10.30
CA GLN A 224 7.86 35.05 9.02
C GLN A 224 6.51 34.33 8.91
N GLN A 225 5.94 34.37 7.73
CA GLN A 225 4.71 33.69 7.39
C GLN A 225 4.85 32.98 6.05
N LEU A 226 4.27 31.78 5.96
CA LEU A 226 4.20 30.98 4.75
C LEU A 226 2.78 30.39 4.65
N SER A 227 2.13 30.58 3.53
CA SER A 227 0.86 29.92 3.22
C SER A 227 1.08 28.72 2.32
N LEU A 228 0.43 27.59 2.65
CA LEU A 228 0.37 26.40 1.79
C LEU A 228 -1.07 26.13 1.43
N PHE A 229 -1.32 25.86 0.16
CA PHE A 229 -2.61 25.41 -0.37
C PHE A 229 -2.57 23.89 -0.65
N ALA A 230 -3.72 23.30 -0.88
CA ALA A 230 -3.83 21.88 -1.17
C ALA A 230 -2.87 21.43 -2.29
N GLY A 231 -2.02 20.43 -2.00
CA GLY A 231 -0.96 19.93 -2.88
C GLY A 231 0.42 20.57 -2.67
N GLU A 232 0.53 21.59 -1.83
CA GLU A 232 1.80 22.24 -1.53
C GLU A 232 2.43 21.72 -0.23
N SER A 233 3.76 21.78 -0.15
CA SER A 233 4.53 21.33 1.00
C SER A 233 5.63 22.30 1.38
N CYS A 234 6.10 22.21 2.61
CA CYS A 234 7.31 22.88 3.05
C CYS A 234 8.18 21.95 3.91
N PHE A 235 9.47 22.23 3.93
CA PHE A 235 10.43 21.58 4.80
C PHE A 235 10.76 22.51 5.97
N ILE A 236 10.76 21.98 7.18
CA ILE A 236 11.12 22.66 8.43
C ILE A 236 12.41 22.00 8.94
N PRO A 237 13.53 22.72 8.99
CA PRO A 237 14.77 22.20 9.55
C PRO A 237 14.64 21.90 11.06
N ALA A 238 15.41 20.93 11.55
CA ALA A 238 15.43 20.55 12.97
C ALA A 238 15.92 21.66 13.92
N CYS A 239 16.63 22.68 13.40
CA CYS A 239 17.07 23.83 14.17
C CYS A 239 15.98 24.86 14.44
N GLU A 240 14.83 24.73 13.76
CA GLU A 240 13.71 25.63 13.96
C GLU A 240 12.88 25.19 15.16
N SER A 241 12.60 26.14 16.04
CA SER A 241 11.75 25.90 17.21
C SER A 241 10.31 26.17 16.87
N SER A 242 9.38 25.42 17.43
CA SER A 242 7.94 25.66 17.48
C SER A 242 7.36 26.57 16.38
N ILE A 243 6.73 25.98 15.39
CA ILE A 243 5.97 26.68 14.35
C ILE A 243 4.50 26.66 14.70
N LYS A 244 3.83 27.79 14.58
CA LYS A 244 2.37 27.88 14.68
C LYS A 244 1.78 27.57 13.30
N ILE A 245 0.79 26.70 13.26
CA ILE A 245 -0.01 26.42 12.07
C ILE A 245 -1.48 26.79 12.34
N GLN A 246 -2.12 27.41 11.36
CA GLN A 246 -3.53 27.81 11.46
C GLN A 246 -4.16 27.80 10.07
N GLY A 247 -5.42 27.39 9.97
CA GLY A 247 -6.14 27.35 8.70
C GLY A 247 -7.38 26.51 8.76
N ASN A 248 -7.87 26.08 7.61
CA ASN A 248 -9.02 25.19 7.48
C ASN A 248 -8.66 24.06 6.50
N GLY A 249 -8.79 22.81 6.93
CA GLY A 249 -8.49 21.66 6.11
C GLY A 249 -7.65 20.59 6.82
N LYS A 250 -6.75 19.95 6.09
CA LYS A 250 -5.92 18.88 6.61
C LYS A 250 -4.45 19.08 6.23
N VAL A 251 -3.57 18.88 7.18
CA VAL A 251 -2.11 18.96 6.99
C VAL A 251 -1.47 17.66 7.45
N ALA A 252 -0.80 16.98 6.55
CA ALA A 252 0.03 15.83 6.86
C ALA A 252 1.41 16.30 7.34
N ARG A 253 1.93 15.61 8.34
CA ARG A 253 3.22 15.86 8.93
C ARG A 253 4.06 14.59 8.91
N VAL A 254 5.26 14.69 8.36
CA VAL A 254 6.27 13.63 8.36
C VAL A 254 7.51 14.17 9.07
N TYR A 255 8.04 13.43 10.02
CA TYR A 255 9.17 13.89 10.82
C TYR A 255 10.02 12.72 11.31
N ASN A 256 11.29 12.98 11.67
CA ASN A 256 12.12 11.99 12.33
C ASN A 256 11.73 11.92 13.82
N ARG A 257 11.69 10.71 14.38
CA ARG A 257 11.61 10.58 15.83
C ARG A 257 12.92 11.07 16.44
N PRO A 258 12.89 11.88 17.50
CA PRO A 258 14.11 12.18 18.25
C PRO A 258 14.72 10.88 18.77
N LEU A 259 16.03 10.72 18.61
CA LEU A 259 16.81 9.61 19.16
C LEU A 259 16.82 9.65 20.68
#